data_d98463b8dcff7cdb48dc80bf8469e940
#
_entry.id   d98463b8dcff7cdb48dc80bf8469e940
#
_cell.length_a   1.000
_cell.length_b   1.000
_cell.length_c   1.000
_cell.angle_alpha   90.00
_cell.angle_beta   90.00
_cell.angle_gamma   90.00
#
_symmetry.space_group_name_H-M   'P 1'
#
loop_
_entity.id
_entity.type
_entity.pdbx_description
1 polymer ?
#
loop_
_entity_poly.entity_id
_entity_poly.type
_entity_poly.pdbx_seq_one_letter_code
_entity_poly.pdbx_strand_id
1 'polypeptide(L)'
;NDSQYEIIKLLASKYKNVCAVGDIDQSIYGWRGANISNILNFENDFPNSKIILLEENYRSTQKILDCANELIKNNVNRKEKNLWTKKEGGDEIIYKSYQNENYEAIEVAQNISNLIFEGYNLSDIAVLYRANFQSFAIENALRKNSIAYRMVGGLKFYDRKEIKDILAYLKLIANPKDD
;
A
#
# COMPACT_ATOMS: atom_id res chain seq x y z
N ASN A 1 -16.31 -2.56 -9.86
CA ASN A 1 -17.62 -2.50 -9.21
C ASN A 1 -18.67 -3.27 -10.01
N ASP A 2 -19.90 -3.42 -9.47
CA ASP A 2 -20.94 -4.26 -10.08
C ASP A 2 -21.36 -3.77 -11.46
N SER A 3 -21.51 -2.46 -11.67
CA SER A 3 -21.85 -1.90 -12.99
C SER A 3 -20.79 -2.20 -14.06
N GLN A 4 -19.52 -2.13 -13.70
CA GLN A 4 -18.43 -2.51 -14.62
C GLN A 4 -18.47 -4.01 -14.92
N TYR A 5 -18.80 -4.83 -13.95
CA TYR A 5 -18.91 -6.26 -14.13
C TYR A 5 -20.10 -6.64 -15.02
N GLU A 6 -21.25 -5.99 -14.86
CA GLU A 6 -22.39 -6.16 -15.77
C GLU A 6 -22.05 -5.80 -17.22
N ILE A 7 -21.30 -4.73 -17.44
CA ILE A 7 -20.82 -4.37 -18.79
C ILE A 7 -19.97 -5.49 -19.37
N ILE A 8 -19.08 -6.09 -18.58
CA ILE A 8 -18.26 -7.24 -19.03
C ILE A 8 -19.14 -8.42 -19.42
N LYS A 9 -20.15 -8.77 -18.60
CA LYS A 9 -21.08 -9.87 -18.90
C LYS A 9 -21.85 -9.62 -20.20
N LEU A 10 -22.35 -8.41 -20.41
CA LEU A 10 -23.04 -8.03 -21.63
C LEU A 10 -22.15 -8.12 -22.86
N LEU A 11 -20.93 -7.60 -22.80
CA LEU A 11 -19.97 -7.67 -23.90
C LEU A 11 -19.55 -9.12 -24.20
N ALA A 12 -19.40 -9.94 -23.18
CA ALA A 12 -18.99 -11.33 -23.30
C ALA A 12 -20.16 -12.28 -23.66
N SER A 13 -21.40 -11.81 -23.65
CA SER A 13 -22.60 -12.63 -23.73
C SER A 13 -22.64 -13.57 -24.93
N LYS A 14 -22.17 -13.13 -26.11
CA LYS A 14 -22.21 -13.87 -27.37
C LYS A 14 -21.12 -14.96 -27.47
N TYR A 15 -19.87 -14.59 -27.16
CA TYR A 15 -18.72 -15.47 -27.41
C TYR A 15 -18.17 -16.10 -26.15
N LYS A 16 -18.50 -15.55 -24.99
CA LYS A 16 -18.02 -15.98 -23.67
C LYS A 16 -16.48 -16.07 -23.58
N ASN A 17 -15.79 -15.35 -24.47
CA ASN A 17 -14.34 -15.32 -24.51
C ASN A 17 -13.87 -14.12 -23.66
N VAL A 18 -13.67 -14.37 -22.38
CA VAL A 18 -13.26 -13.38 -21.40
C VAL A 18 -12.15 -13.97 -20.53
N CYS A 19 -11.14 -13.16 -20.26
CA CYS A 19 -10.10 -13.44 -19.29
C CYS A 19 -10.11 -12.34 -18.23
N ALA A 20 -10.32 -12.73 -16.97
CA ALA A 20 -10.26 -11.85 -15.82
C ALA A 20 -9.06 -12.19 -14.95
N VAL A 21 -8.29 -11.17 -14.58
CA VAL A 21 -7.15 -11.30 -13.66
C VAL A 21 -7.43 -10.44 -12.44
N GLY A 22 -7.21 -10.98 -11.26
CA GLY A 22 -7.42 -10.25 -10.03
C GLY A 22 -6.80 -10.94 -8.83
N ASP A 23 -6.77 -10.24 -7.73
CA ASP A 23 -6.32 -10.76 -6.45
C ASP A 23 -7.33 -10.39 -5.36
N ILE A 24 -8.02 -11.40 -4.85
CA ILE A 24 -9.04 -11.29 -3.80
C ILE A 24 -8.43 -10.69 -2.53
N ASP A 25 -7.22 -11.10 -2.20
CA ASP A 25 -6.53 -10.70 -0.98
C ASP A 25 -6.04 -9.23 -1.02
N GLN A 26 -6.03 -8.59 -2.22
CA GLN A 26 -5.69 -7.19 -2.41
C GLN A 26 -6.90 -6.27 -2.59
N SER A 27 -8.09 -6.72 -2.23
CA SER A 27 -9.32 -5.92 -2.34
C SER A 27 -9.41 -4.90 -1.21
N ILE A 28 -8.69 -3.78 -1.33
CA ILE A 28 -8.62 -2.71 -0.33
C ILE A 28 -9.51 -1.51 -0.62
N TYR A 29 -10.31 -1.54 -1.69
CA TYR A 29 -11.19 -0.44 -2.12
C TYR A 29 -12.68 -0.73 -1.95
N GLY A 30 -13.07 -1.62 -1.02
CA GLY A 30 -14.48 -1.90 -0.72
C GLY A 30 -15.28 -0.63 -0.40
N TRP A 31 -14.70 0.31 0.33
CA TRP A 31 -15.27 1.61 0.66
C TRP A 31 -15.47 2.56 -0.56
N ARG A 32 -14.88 2.23 -1.72
CA ARG A 32 -15.10 2.89 -3.02
C ARG A 32 -16.00 2.09 -3.95
N GLY A 33 -16.74 1.10 -3.43
CA GLY A 33 -17.64 0.26 -4.21
C GLY A 33 -16.95 -0.87 -4.98
N ALA A 34 -15.71 -1.24 -4.63
CA ALA A 34 -15.13 -2.49 -5.10
C ALA A 34 -15.85 -3.67 -4.44
N ASN A 35 -16.27 -4.63 -5.27
CA ASN A 35 -16.99 -5.80 -4.81
C ASN A 35 -16.22 -7.06 -5.15
N ILE A 36 -15.73 -7.73 -4.10
CA ILE A 36 -15.00 -8.99 -4.19
C ILE A 36 -15.86 -10.13 -4.74
N SER A 37 -17.18 -10.05 -4.54
CA SER A 37 -18.11 -11.08 -5.01
C SER A 37 -18.06 -11.26 -6.53
N ASN A 38 -17.69 -10.22 -7.28
CA ASN A 38 -17.58 -10.29 -8.74
C ASN A 38 -16.54 -11.34 -9.19
N ILE A 39 -15.41 -11.44 -8.48
CA ILE A 39 -14.40 -12.43 -8.80
C ILE A 39 -14.72 -13.81 -8.18
N LEU A 40 -15.35 -13.81 -6.99
CA LEU A 40 -15.77 -15.06 -6.35
C LEU A 40 -16.87 -15.78 -7.14
N ASN A 41 -17.80 -15.00 -7.73
CA ASN A 41 -18.93 -15.54 -8.49
C ASN A 41 -18.64 -15.71 -9.98
N PHE A 42 -17.42 -15.42 -10.44
CA PHE A 42 -17.06 -15.48 -11.85
C PHE A 42 -17.36 -16.85 -12.48
N GLU A 43 -17.12 -17.96 -11.75
CA GLU A 43 -17.41 -19.30 -12.23
C GLU A 43 -18.90 -19.57 -12.41
N ASN A 44 -19.76 -18.94 -11.60
CA ASN A 44 -21.21 -19.07 -11.73
C ASN A 44 -21.72 -18.33 -12.99
N ASP A 45 -21.15 -17.16 -13.29
CA ASP A 45 -21.51 -16.38 -14.47
C ASP A 45 -20.89 -16.94 -15.76
N PHE A 46 -19.73 -17.59 -15.65
CA PHE A 46 -19.00 -18.25 -16.74
C PHE A 46 -18.68 -19.73 -16.39
N PRO A 47 -19.67 -20.65 -16.47
CA PRO A 47 -19.53 -22.02 -15.96
C PRO A 47 -18.42 -22.86 -16.61
N ASN A 48 -17.96 -22.47 -17.82
CA ASN A 48 -16.87 -23.14 -18.53
C ASN A 48 -15.51 -22.47 -18.32
N SER A 49 -15.42 -21.55 -17.37
CA SER A 49 -14.16 -20.85 -17.10
C SER A 49 -13.15 -21.79 -16.42
N LYS A 50 -11.87 -21.56 -16.72
CA LYS A 50 -10.75 -22.24 -16.06
C LYS A 50 -10.06 -21.27 -15.13
N ILE A 51 -9.95 -21.64 -13.85
CA ILE A 51 -9.17 -20.86 -12.88
C ILE A 51 -7.73 -21.34 -12.91
N ILE A 52 -6.82 -20.37 -12.97
CA ILE A 52 -5.38 -20.59 -12.88
C ILE A 52 -4.89 -19.74 -11.71
N LEU A 53 -4.32 -20.39 -10.69
CA LEU A 53 -3.71 -19.73 -9.56
C LEU A 53 -2.26 -19.35 -9.91
N LEU A 54 -1.92 -18.09 -9.73
CA LEU A 54 -0.57 -17.58 -9.91
C LEU A 54 0.07 -17.46 -8.51
N GLU A 55 0.70 -18.55 -8.05
CA GLU A 55 1.23 -18.67 -6.69
C GLU A 55 2.73 -18.39 -6.61
N GLU A 56 3.48 -18.52 -7.73
CA GLU A 56 4.89 -18.17 -7.75
C GLU A 56 5.09 -16.66 -7.71
N ASN A 57 5.79 -16.20 -6.69
CA ASN A 57 6.11 -14.78 -6.47
C ASN A 57 7.58 -14.53 -6.87
N TYR A 58 7.79 -13.51 -7.70
CA TYR A 58 9.10 -13.13 -8.22
C TYR A 58 9.68 -11.87 -7.54
N ARG A 59 8.92 -11.25 -6.63
CA ARG A 59 9.29 -9.99 -5.96
C ARG A 59 10.00 -10.23 -4.65
N SER A 60 9.38 -11.01 -3.78
CA SER A 60 9.75 -11.13 -2.37
C SER A 60 10.51 -12.42 -2.07
N THR A 61 11.25 -12.44 -0.97
CA THR A 61 11.85 -13.65 -0.40
C THR A 61 10.81 -14.48 0.34
N GLN A 62 11.13 -15.76 0.61
CA GLN A 62 10.18 -16.68 1.23
C GLN A 62 9.73 -16.20 2.63
N LYS A 63 10.62 -15.65 3.44
CA LYS A 63 10.28 -15.13 4.79
C LYS A 63 9.18 -14.05 4.75
N ILE A 64 9.22 -13.17 3.75
CA ILE A 64 8.18 -12.15 3.55
C ILE A 64 6.86 -12.83 3.15
N LEU A 65 6.92 -13.82 2.26
CA LEU A 65 5.73 -14.55 1.81
C LEU A 65 5.11 -15.38 2.92
N ASP A 66 5.91 -16.01 3.76
CA ASP A 66 5.42 -16.80 4.90
C ASP A 66 4.63 -15.90 5.88
N CYS A 67 5.17 -14.73 6.20
CA CYS A 67 4.45 -13.76 7.02
C CYS A 67 3.15 -13.27 6.36
N ALA A 68 3.18 -12.99 5.07
CA ALA A 68 2.00 -12.57 4.31
C ALA A 68 0.96 -13.70 4.24
N ASN A 69 1.38 -14.94 4.00
CA ASN A 69 0.51 -16.10 3.96
C ASN A 69 -0.16 -16.34 5.34
N GLU A 70 0.58 -16.20 6.44
CA GLU A 70 0.00 -16.32 7.78
C GLU A 70 -1.00 -15.19 8.08
N LEU A 71 -0.64 -13.95 7.76
CA LEU A 71 -1.52 -12.80 7.99
C LEU A 71 -2.84 -12.94 7.25
N ILE A 72 -2.80 -13.36 5.99
CA ILE A 72 -3.97 -13.41 5.13
C ILE A 72 -4.93 -14.55 5.48
N LYS A 73 -4.53 -15.55 6.24
CA LYS A 73 -5.42 -16.60 6.77
C LYS A 73 -6.56 -16.06 7.64
N ASN A 74 -6.40 -14.86 8.20
CA ASN A 74 -7.45 -14.20 8.95
C ASN A 74 -8.64 -13.74 8.07
N ASN A 75 -8.48 -13.68 6.75
CA ASN A 75 -9.56 -13.40 5.83
C ASN A 75 -10.41 -14.66 5.60
N VAL A 76 -11.69 -14.59 5.90
CA VAL A 76 -12.61 -15.73 5.82
C VAL A 76 -13.11 -15.98 4.39
N ASN A 77 -13.42 -14.92 3.65
CA ASN A 77 -13.99 -15.00 2.30
C ASN A 77 -12.88 -14.92 1.23
N ARG A 78 -12.19 -16.04 1.01
CA ARG A 78 -11.11 -16.10 0.01
C ARG A 78 -11.05 -17.44 -0.69
N LYS A 79 -10.44 -17.49 -1.87
CA LYS A 79 -9.94 -18.73 -2.47
C LYS A 79 -8.56 -19.00 -1.92
N GLU A 80 -8.34 -20.17 -1.37
CA GLU A 80 -7.04 -20.54 -0.82
C GLU A 80 -5.98 -20.51 -1.92
N LYS A 81 -4.91 -19.81 -1.65
CA LYS A 81 -3.66 -19.80 -2.42
C LYS A 81 -2.51 -19.65 -1.44
N ASN A 82 -1.37 -20.21 -1.79
CA ASN A 82 -0.16 -20.13 -0.98
C ASN A 82 0.97 -19.56 -1.85
N LEU A 83 1.40 -18.35 -1.55
CA LEU A 83 2.48 -17.71 -2.28
C LEU A 83 3.81 -18.35 -1.91
N TRP A 84 4.59 -18.70 -2.92
CA TRP A 84 5.93 -19.24 -2.79
C TRP A 84 6.90 -18.59 -3.78
N THR A 85 8.20 -18.73 -3.54
CA THR A 85 9.23 -18.18 -4.40
C THR A 85 10.46 -19.09 -4.48
N LYS A 86 11.22 -18.92 -5.57
CA LYS A 86 12.55 -19.52 -5.72
C LYS A 86 13.68 -18.63 -5.19
N LYS A 87 13.32 -17.41 -4.72
CA LYS A 87 14.33 -16.50 -4.15
C LYS A 87 14.78 -16.99 -2.79
N GLU A 88 16.05 -17.31 -2.67
CA GLU A 88 16.68 -17.70 -1.42
C GLU A 88 17.10 -16.48 -0.59
N GLY A 89 17.34 -16.71 0.71
CA GLY A 89 17.80 -15.69 1.65
C GLY A 89 16.70 -14.74 2.10
N GLY A 90 17.11 -13.52 2.43
CA GLY A 90 16.26 -12.47 2.97
C GLY A 90 16.36 -12.33 4.49
N ASP A 91 16.18 -11.09 4.93
CA ASP A 91 16.24 -10.74 6.35
C ASP A 91 14.96 -11.14 7.09
N GLU A 92 15.05 -11.23 8.40
CA GLU A 92 13.90 -11.46 9.27
C GLU A 92 12.96 -10.24 9.27
N ILE A 93 11.67 -10.51 9.42
CA ILE A 93 10.69 -9.44 9.61
C ILE A 93 10.79 -8.95 11.05
N ILE A 94 11.01 -7.66 11.21
CA ILE A 94 11.11 -7.02 12.51
C ILE A 94 9.78 -6.33 12.84
N TYR A 95 9.18 -6.69 13.96
CA TYR A 95 8.02 -6.01 14.53
C TYR A 95 8.43 -5.20 15.75
N LYS A 96 8.06 -3.93 15.78
CA LYS A 96 8.32 -3.03 16.92
C LYS A 96 7.06 -2.27 17.28
N SER A 97 6.87 -2.02 18.56
CA SER A 97 5.80 -1.18 19.11
C SER A 97 6.41 0.02 19.81
N TYR A 98 5.81 1.19 19.64
CA TYR A 98 6.32 2.45 20.20
C TYR A 98 5.27 3.12 21.07
N GLN A 99 5.69 4.01 21.96
CA GLN A 99 4.80 4.74 22.86
C GLN A 99 3.91 5.74 22.12
N ASN A 100 4.42 6.32 21.05
CA ASN A 100 3.70 7.26 20.19
C ASN A 100 4.36 7.36 18.80
N GLU A 101 3.70 8.08 17.91
CA GLU A 101 4.10 8.29 16.51
C GLU A 101 5.45 9.02 16.37
N ASN A 102 5.85 9.83 17.35
CA ASN A 102 7.13 10.54 17.27
C ASN A 102 8.31 9.60 17.52
N TYR A 103 8.19 8.68 18.48
CA TYR A 103 9.21 7.66 18.70
C TYR A 103 9.32 6.71 17.53
N GLU A 104 8.17 6.29 16.96
CA GLU A 104 8.15 5.51 15.74
C GLU A 104 8.90 6.20 14.59
N ALA A 105 8.60 7.48 14.35
CA ALA A 105 9.21 8.24 13.27
C ALA A 105 10.73 8.45 13.45
N ILE A 106 11.18 8.66 14.71
CA ILE A 106 12.61 8.79 15.04
C ILE A 106 13.33 7.48 14.73
N GLU A 107 12.78 6.37 15.17
CA GLU A 107 13.37 5.04 14.93
C GLU A 107 13.40 4.69 13.45
N VAL A 108 12.34 5.02 12.70
CA VAL A 108 12.31 4.86 11.22
C VAL A 108 13.46 5.65 10.58
N ALA A 109 13.64 6.93 10.94
CA ALA A 109 14.72 7.74 10.40
C ALA A 109 16.10 7.19 10.76
N GLN A 110 16.26 6.68 11.98
CA GLN A 110 17.52 6.08 12.41
C GLN A 110 17.83 4.77 11.67
N ASN A 111 16.83 3.91 11.47
CA ASN A 111 17.00 2.70 10.69
C ASN A 111 17.38 3.00 9.24
N ILE A 112 16.78 4.03 8.63
CA ILE A 112 17.16 4.48 7.29
C ILE A 112 18.62 4.95 7.27
N SER A 113 19.05 5.73 8.27
CA SER A 113 20.43 6.18 8.38
C SER A 113 21.42 5.01 8.49
N ASN A 114 21.06 3.97 9.25
CA ASN A 114 21.88 2.76 9.37
C ASN A 114 21.98 2.01 8.03
N LEU A 115 20.87 1.85 7.32
CA LEU A 115 20.85 1.22 6.00
C LEU A 115 21.71 1.97 4.97
N ILE A 116 21.68 3.32 5.00
CA ILE A 116 22.55 4.14 4.16
C ILE A 116 24.03 3.90 4.52
N PHE A 117 24.34 3.81 5.80
CA PHE A 117 25.70 3.50 6.27
C PHE A 117 26.15 2.09 5.83
N GLU A 118 25.24 1.13 5.75
CA GLU A 118 25.46 -0.23 5.22
C GLU A 118 25.57 -0.28 3.70
N GLY A 119 25.35 0.84 3.01
CA GLY A 119 25.53 0.96 1.55
C GLY A 119 24.24 0.87 0.72
N TYR A 120 23.05 0.87 1.35
CA TYR A 120 21.80 0.93 0.61
C TYR A 120 21.57 2.34 0.03
N ASN A 121 20.99 2.41 -1.16
CA ASN A 121 20.58 3.68 -1.74
C ASN A 121 19.21 4.10 -1.17
N LEU A 122 18.98 5.41 -1.05
CA LEU A 122 17.67 5.93 -0.64
C LEU A 122 16.53 5.50 -1.58
N SER A 123 16.81 5.29 -2.85
CA SER A 123 15.85 4.77 -3.84
C SER A 123 15.37 3.35 -3.56
N ASP A 124 16.11 2.58 -2.78
CA ASP A 124 15.82 1.18 -2.48
C ASP A 124 14.98 1.03 -1.19
N ILE A 125 14.73 2.15 -0.50
CA ILE A 125 14.01 2.20 0.78
C ILE A 125 12.64 2.84 0.58
N ALA A 126 11.59 2.19 1.08
CA ALA A 126 10.23 2.73 1.08
C ALA A 126 9.63 2.69 2.49
N VAL A 127 9.00 3.79 2.88
CA VAL A 127 8.20 3.89 4.11
C VAL A 127 6.73 3.93 3.73
N LEU A 128 5.97 2.94 4.18
CA LEU A 128 4.55 2.81 3.89
C LEU A 128 3.74 3.10 5.16
N TYR A 129 2.67 3.86 5.02
CA TYR A 129 1.74 4.17 6.12
C TYR A 129 0.29 4.08 5.65
N ARG A 130 -0.62 3.84 6.60
CA ARG A 130 -2.04 3.61 6.29
C ARG A 130 -2.81 4.90 6.08
N ALA A 131 -2.54 5.93 6.86
CA ALA A 131 -3.31 7.17 6.88
C ALA A 131 -2.41 8.39 6.65
N ASN A 132 -2.90 9.35 5.87
CA ASN A 132 -2.13 10.53 5.46
C ASN A 132 -1.59 11.38 6.61
N PHE A 133 -2.24 11.40 7.78
CA PHE A 133 -1.76 12.16 8.92
C PHE A 133 -0.44 11.60 9.50
N GLN A 134 -0.19 10.31 9.33
CA GLN A 134 1.05 9.66 9.81
C GLN A 134 2.30 10.20 9.10
N SER A 135 2.15 10.71 7.88
CA SER A 135 3.27 11.29 7.13
C SER A 135 3.96 12.44 7.85
N PHE A 136 3.22 13.22 8.65
CA PHE A 136 3.75 14.42 9.30
C PHE A 136 4.91 14.11 10.26
N ALA A 137 4.74 13.13 11.15
CA ALA A 137 5.78 12.73 12.09
C ALA A 137 7.01 12.16 11.35
N ILE A 138 6.76 11.32 10.34
CA ILE A 138 7.81 10.70 9.52
C ILE A 138 8.59 11.76 8.73
N GLU A 139 7.89 12.67 8.03
CA GLU A 139 8.52 13.75 7.28
C GLU A 139 9.37 14.67 8.17
N ASN A 140 8.90 14.97 9.38
CA ASN A 140 9.66 15.76 10.34
C ASN A 140 10.92 15.04 10.82
N ALA A 141 10.84 13.75 11.10
CA ALA A 141 11.99 12.96 11.52
C ALA A 141 13.04 12.83 10.39
N LEU A 142 12.61 12.55 9.16
CA LEU A 142 13.49 12.51 7.99
C LEU A 142 14.20 13.86 7.76
N ARG A 143 13.46 14.95 7.86
CA ARG A 143 14.00 16.32 7.70
C ARG A 143 15.03 16.68 8.77
N LYS A 144 14.75 16.35 10.04
CA LYS A 144 15.69 16.56 11.16
C LYS A 144 16.99 15.80 10.99
N ASN A 145 16.93 14.63 10.35
CA ASN A 145 18.10 13.79 10.08
C ASN A 145 18.72 14.07 8.69
N SER A 146 18.28 15.11 7.98
CA SER A 146 18.77 15.47 6.64
C SER A 146 18.65 14.35 5.61
N ILE A 147 17.66 13.47 5.78
CA ILE A 147 17.36 12.37 4.86
C ILE A 147 16.45 12.89 3.74
N ALA A 148 16.93 12.82 2.50
CA ALA A 148 16.13 13.20 1.34
C ALA A 148 15.02 12.16 1.10
N TYR A 149 13.81 12.62 0.78
CA TYR A 149 12.66 11.74 0.53
C TYR A 149 11.76 12.30 -0.57
N ARG A 150 10.96 11.42 -1.16
CA ARG A 150 9.90 11.75 -2.11
C ARG A 150 8.57 11.20 -1.63
N MET A 151 7.55 12.05 -1.56
CA MET A 151 6.16 11.61 -1.34
C MET A 151 5.57 11.05 -2.63
N VAL A 152 4.94 9.89 -2.54
CA VAL A 152 4.25 9.25 -3.67
C VAL A 152 2.76 9.15 -3.35
N GLY A 153 1.92 9.63 -4.25
CA GLY A 153 0.46 9.53 -4.13
C GLY A 153 -0.20 10.55 -3.19
N GLY A 154 0.53 11.53 -2.69
CA GLY A 154 0.01 12.59 -1.81
C GLY A 154 0.79 13.89 -1.93
N LEU A 155 0.19 14.98 -1.44
CA LEU A 155 0.88 16.24 -1.22
C LEU A 155 1.65 16.17 0.10
N LYS A 156 2.84 16.77 0.13
CA LYS A 156 3.55 17.00 1.41
C LYS A 156 2.63 17.72 2.37
N PHE A 157 2.79 17.49 3.67
CA PHE A 157 1.89 18.10 4.68
C PHE A 157 1.72 19.60 4.48
N TYR A 158 2.82 20.33 4.34
CA TYR A 158 2.81 21.79 4.14
C TYR A 158 2.34 22.24 2.75
N ASP A 159 2.21 21.34 1.78
CA ASP A 159 1.71 21.64 0.44
C ASP A 159 0.20 21.49 0.31
N ARG A 160 -0.46 20.93 1.32
CA ARG A 160 -1.91 20.80 1.37
C ARG A 160 -2.56 22.18 1.45
N LYS A 161 -3.64 22.36 0.70
CA LYS A 161 -4.35 23.65 0.61
C LYS A 161 -4.76 24.16 1.99
N GLU A 162 -5.36 23.30 2.80
CA GLU A 162 -5.84 23.64 4.14
C GLU A 162 -4.71 24.16 5.05
N ILE A 163 -3.52 23.59 4.93
CA ILE A 163 -2.34 23.99 5.70
C ILE A 163 -1.78 25.31 5.17
N LYS A 164 -1.72 25.49 3.86
CA LYS A 164 -1.31 26.75 3.24
C LYS A 164 -2.23 27.91 3.63
N ASP A 165 -3.53 27.67 3.61
CA ASP A 165 -4.53 28.67 3.99
C ASP A 165 -4.34 29.09 5.47
N ILE A 166 -4.21 28.14 6.40
CA ILE A 166 -3.95 28.42 7.81
C ILE A 166 -2.63 29.18 8.00
N LEU A 167 -1.56 28.74 7.31
CA LEU A 167 -0.26 29.41 7.39
C LEU A 167 -0.32 30.86 6.84
N ALA A 168 -1.11 31.10 5.80
CA ALA A 168 -1.31 32.46 5.27
C ALA A 168 -1.97 33.36 6.32
N TYR A 169 -3.03 32.91 7.00
CA TYR A 169 -3.63 33.65 8.11
C TYR A 169 -2.66 33.90 9.26
N LEU A 170 -1.87 32.89 9.66
CA LEU A 170 -0.88 33.07 10.71
C LEU A 170 0.22 34.07 10.33
N LYS A 171 0.68 34.07 9.08
CA LYS A 171 1.62 35.05 8.56
C LYS A 171 1.05 36.46 8.59
N LEU A 172 -0.19 36.64 8.15
CA LEU A 172 -0.86 37.95 8.19
C LEU A 172 -0.99 38.49 9.63
N ILE A 173 -1.29 37.60 10.61
CA ILE A 173 -1.35 37.97 12.03
C ILE A 173 0.03 38.40 12.54
N ALA A 174 1.07 37.63 12.17
CA ALA A 174 2.45 37.90 12.60
C ALA A 174 3.05 39.16 11.94
N ASN A 175 2.69 39.41 10.69
CA ASN A 175 3.13 40.58 9.92
C ASN A 175 1.98 41.14 9.07
N PRO A 176 1.16 42.08 9.58
CA PRO A 176 0.02 42.65 8.84
C PRO A 176 0.39 43.44 7.57
N LYS A 177 1.68 43.65 7.31
CA LYS A 177 2.20 44.34 6.14
C LYS A 177 2.81 43.37 5.11
N ASP A 178 2.66 42.07 5.29
CA ASP A 178 3.11 41.07 4.33
C ASP A 178 2.01 40.88 3.26
N ASP A 179 2.26 41.45 2.08
CA ASP A 179 1.36 41.41 0.91
C ASP A 179 1.54 40.10 0.13
#